data_5a44756ebcb021f749f4dd6010159d74
#
_entry.id   5a44756ebcb021f749f4dd6010159d74
#
_cell.length_a   1.000
_cell.length_b   1.000
_cell.length_c   1.000
_cell.angle_alpha   90.00
_cell.angle_beta   90.00
_cell.angle_gamma   90.00
#
_symmetry.space_group_name_H-M   'P 1'
#
loop_
_entity.id
_entity.type
_entity.pdbx_description
1 polymer ?
#
loop_
_entity_poly.entity_id
_entity_poly.type
_entity_poly.pdbx_seq_one_letter_code
_entity_poly.pdbx_strand_id
1 'polypeptide(L)'
;SQGSVNDLETNVLNAAEGKVGAEELPNIFSGYADTAYALDQQGMVVDLNDYLTESEKSEYIEGYLTEGDFDGDGSIKIFPTAKATEVLYLNDTDWQAFSQATGTTYDDLATIEGLTAAAEKYYNWTDAQTEAPDDGRALFGRDAMANYLLIGAKELGCTIFDVQNGKMTLDFDKNVIRKLWDNYYVPFIKGYFEATGHFRSDDIKTGTILSYVGSSSSATFFPDSVMTS
;
A
#
# COMPACT_ATOMS: atom_id res chain seq x y z
N SER A 1 5.30 1.62 24.00
CA SER A 1 5.23 1.62 22.54
C SER A 1 5.39 0.19 22.03
N GLN A 2 4.68 -0.16 20.99
CA GLN A 2 4.72 -1.49 20.38
C GLN A 2 5.79 -1.52 19.27
N GLY A 3 6.25 -2.72 18.88
CA GLY A 3 7.32 -2.89 17.90
C GLY A 3 6.89 -2.61 16.47
N SER A 4 5.64 -2.93 16.11
CA SER A 4 5.06 -2.72 14.79
C SER A 4 3.62 -2.25 14.89
N VAL A 5 3.06 -1.77 13.77
CA VAL A 5 1.63 -1.42 13.67
C VAL A 5 0.77 -2.66 13.90
N ASN A 6 1.12 -3.79 13.30
CA ASN A 6 0.36 -5.03 13.46
C ASN A 6 0.34 -5.52 14.92
N ASP A 7 1.45 -5.38 15.65
CA ASP A 7 1.50 -5.72 17.08
C ASP A 7 0.58 -4.80 17.89
N LEU A 8 0.59 -3.50 17.58
CA LEU A 8 -0.27 -2.52 18.24
C LEU A 8 -1.74 -2.84 18.04
N GLU A 9 -2.17 -3.06 16.80
CA GLU A 9 -3.55 -3.40 16.46
C GLU A 9 -3.99 -4.70 17.11
N THR A 10 -3.15 -5.74 17.04
CA THR A 10 -3.41 -7.03 17.70
C THR A 10 -3.59 -6.86 19.21
N ASN A 11 -2.72 -6.08 19.86
CA ASN A 11 -2.79 -5.87 21.30
C ASN A 11 -4.02 -5.06 21.72
N VAL A 12 -4.37 -4.04 20.93
CA VAL A 12 -5.58 -3.23 21.18
C VAL A 12 -6.85 -4.08 21.05
N LEU A 13 -6.96 -4.89 20.01
CA LEU A 13 -8.11 -5.79 19.81
C LEU A 13 -8.18 -6.87 20.90
N ASN A 14 -7.05 -7.45 21.30
CA ASN A 14 -6.99 -8.41 22.39
C ASN A 14 -7.41 -7.79 23.75
N ALA A 15 -7.01 -6.54 23.98
CA ALA A 15 -7.42 -5.78 25.16
C ALA A 15 -8.93 -5.50 25.18
N ALA A 16 -9.47 -5.07 24.04
CA ALA A 16 -10.91 -4.83 23.89
C ALA A 16 -11.77 -6.09 24.10
N GLU A 17 -11.28 -7.24 23.64
CA GLU A 17 -11.92 -8.55 23.82
C GLU A 17 -11.72 -9.14 25.22
N GLY A 18 -10.91 -8.52 26.08
CA GLY A 18 -10.61 -9.02 27.44
C GLY A 18 -9.86 -10.37 27.43
N LYS A 19 -9.01 -10.61 26.43
CA LYS A 19 -8.26 -11.87 26.34
C LYS A 19 -7.32 -12.07 27.52
N VAL A 20 -7.14 -13.32 27.91
CA VAL A 20 -6.21 -13.68 29.01
C VAL A 20 -4.80 -13.25 28.66
N GLY A 21 -4.20 -12.45 29.55
CA GLY A 21 -2.85 -11.90 29.36
C GLY A 21 -2.79 -10.63 28.51
N ALA A 22 -3.92 -10.11 28.03
CA ALA A 22 -3.97 -8.81 27.38
C ALA A 22 -3.73 -7.68 28.40
N GLU A 23 -3.10 -6.60 27.95
CA GLU A 23 -2.97 -5.36 28.71
C GLU A 23 -4.32 -4.63 28.82
N GLU A 24 -4.40 -3.60 29.62
CA GLU A 24 -5.56 -2.73 29.71
C GLU A 24 -5.71 -1.94 28.39
N LEU A 25 -6.96 -1.75 27.92
CA LEU A 25 -7.25 -1.00 26.70
C LEU A 25 -6.76 0.46 26.87
N PRO A 26 -5.90 0.96 25.99
CA PRO A 26 -5.41 2.34 26.08
C PRO A 26 -6.52 3.34 25.74
N ASN A 27 -6.48 4.51 26.36
CA ASN A 27 -7.44 5.59 26.08
C ASN A 27 -7.21 6.23 24.68
N ILE A 28 -5.98 6.23 24.19
CA ILE A 28 -5.58 6.78 22.88
C ILE A 28 -4.54 5.85 22.28
N PHE A 29 -4.71 5.53 21.00
CA PHE A 29 -3.75 4.72 20.24
C PHE A 29 -3.76 5.13 18.76
N SER A 30 -2.72 4.78 18.02
CA SER A 30 -2.70 4.89 16.57
C SER A 30 -3.23 3.62 15.94
N GLY A 31 -4.06 3.74 14.91
CA GLY A 31 -4.62 2.60 14.19
C GLY A 31 -5.18 3.00 12.84
N TYR A 32 -5.54 2.01 12.05
CA TYR A 32 -6.26 2.21 10.80
C TYR A 32 -7.77 2.09 10.99
N ALA A 33 -8.52 2.43 9.94
CA ALA A 33 -9.98 2.47 9.97
C ALA A 33 -10.63 1.11 10.29
N ASP A 34 -10.03 0.00 9.89
CA ASP A 34 -10.51 -1.35 10.17
C ASP A 34 -10.46 -1.68 11.68
N THR A 35 -9.38 -1.34 12.36
CA THR A 35 -9.25 -1.48 13.81
C THR A 35 -10.26 -0.57 14.53
N ALA A 36 -10.38 0.69 14.10
CA ALA A 36 -11.36 1.61 14.66
C ALA A 36 -12.79 1.12 14.46
N TYR A 37 -13.14 0.59 13.28
CA TYR A 37 -14.43 -0.01 12.99
C TYR A 37 -14.73 -1.20 13.93
N ALA A 38 -13.77 -2.11 14.12
CA ALA A 38 -13.94 -3.27 15.00
C ALA A 38 -14.22 -2.87 16.47
N LEU A 39 -13.63 -1.76 16.95
CA LEU A 39 -13.89 -1.21 18.28
C LEU A 39 -15.20 -0.45 18.33
N ASP A 40 -15.55 0.26 17.28
CA ASP A 40 -16.83 0.99 17.18
C ASP A 40 -18.02 0.04 17.25
N GLN A 41 -17.94 -1.13 16.62
CA GLN A 41 -18.98 -2.18 16.74
C GLN A 41 -19.17 -2.69 18.17
N GLN A 42 -18.22 -2.43 19.07
CA GLN A 42 -18.28 -2.75 20.50
C GLN A 42 -18.65 -1.53 21.36
N GLY A 43 -18.91 -0.37 20.75
CA GLY A 43 -19.22 0.89 21.44
C GLY A 43 -18.01 1.47 22.22
N MET A 44 -16.78 1.17 21.80
CA MET A 44 -15.54 1.56 22.50
C MET A 44 -14.84 2.76 21.88
N VAL A 45 -15.43 3.38 20.85
CA VAL A 45 -14.86 4.56 20.17
C VAL A 45 -15.72 5.79 20.49
N VAL A 46 -15.04 6.90 20.78
CA VAL A 46 -15.68 8.19 21.09
C VAL A 46 -15.87 8.97 19.80
N ASP A 47 -17.02 9.62 19.66
CA ASP A 47 -17.21 10.65 18.63
C ASP A 47 -16.46 11.94 19.06
N LEU A 48 -15.57 12.40 18.22
CA LEU A 48 -14.74 13.58 18.47
C LEU A 48 -15.44 14.90 18.12
N ASN A 49 -16.64 14.88 17.57
CA ASN A 49 -17.38 16.10 17.23
C ASN A 49 -17.57 17.02 18.45
N ASP A 50 -17.78 16.43 19.63
CA ASP A 50 -17.98 17.19 20.87
C ASP A 50 -16.69 17.84 21.40
N TYR A 51 -15.53 17.46 20.86
CA TYR A 51 -14.19 17.88 21.31
C TYR A 51 -13.49 18.79 20.32
N LEU A 52 -14.02 18.94 19.10
CA LEU A 52 -13.43 19.72 18.02
C LEU A 52 -14.35 20.89 17.64
N THR A 53 -13.79 22.08 17.59
CA THR A 53 -14.50 23.24 17.05
C THR A 53 -14.55 23.22 15.53
N GLU A 54 -15.51 23.92 14.92
CA GLU A 54 -15.60 24.03 13.46
C GLU A 54 -14.33 24.65 12.84
N SER A 55 -13.66 25.54 13.57
CA SER A 55 -12.39 26.12 13.14
C SER A 55 -11.28 25.07 13.07
N GLU A 56 -11.19 24.19 14.06
CA GLU A 56 -10.22 23.09 14.07
C GLU A 56 -10.52 22.07 12.97
N LYS A 57 -11.77 21.69 12.79
CA LYS A 57 -12.18 20.78 11.69
C LYS A 57 -11.82 21.35 10.32
N SER A 58 -11.96 22.65 10.12
CA SER A 58 -11.66 23.30 8.84
C SER A 58 -10.17 23.31 8.47
N GLU A 59 -9.27 23.00 9.41
CA GLU A 59 -7.83 22.85 9.14
C GLU A 59 -7.47 21.52 8.49
N TYR A 60 -8.41 20.55 8.48
CA TYR A 60 -8.19 19.22 7.93
C TYR A 60 -8.92 19.03 6.60
N ILE A 61 -8.39 18.14 5.77
CA ILE A 61 -9.09 17.70 4.56
C ILE A 61 -10.32 16.89 4.97
N GLU A 62 -11.50 17.31 4.53
CA GLU A 62 -12.79 16.70 4.87
C GLU A 62 -12.80 15.18 4.69
N GLY A 63 -12.27 14.67 3.57
CA GLY A 63 -12.20 13.23 3.32
C GLY A 63 -11.36 12.43 4.32
N TYR A 64 -10.49 13.09 5.11
CA TYR A 64 -9.74 12.45 6.18
C TYR A 64 -10.50 12.44 7.50
N LEU A 65 -11.29 13.46 7.77
CA LEU A 65 -12.16 13.50 8.95
C LEU A 65 -13.32 12.50 8.85
N THR A 66 -13.87 12.33 7.65
CA THR A 66 -15.00 11.44 7.39
C THR A 66 -14.62 9.96 7.24
N GLU A 67 -13.33 9.62 7.29
CA GLU A 67 -12.89 8.22 7.20
C GLU A 67 -13.47 7.33 8.31
N GLY A 68 -13.71 7.88 9.49
CA GLY A 68 -14.32 7.20 10.64
C GLY A 68 -15.83 7.34 10.76
N ASP A 69 -16.51 7.91 9.78
CA ASP A 69 -17.97 8.03 9.77
C ASP A 69 -18.61 6.70 9.29
N PHE A 70 -18.59 5.70 10.18
CA PHE A 70 -19.06 4.35 9.84
C PHE A 70 -20.58 4.25 9.74
N ASP A 71 -21.32 5.17 10.38
CA ASP A 71 -22.76 5.16 10.42
C ASP A 71 -23.40 6.11 9.38
N GLY A 72 -22.61 7.00 8.78
CA GLY A 72 -23.07 8.01 7.82
C GLY A 72 -23.86 9.15 8.50
N ASP A 73 -23.60 9.40 9.78
CA ASP A 73 -24.25 10.42 10.60
C ASP A 73 -23.39 11.67 10.82
N GLY A 74 -22.20 11.72 10.23
CA GLY A 74 -21.23 12.80 10.37
C GLY A 74 -20.33 12.68 11.61
N SER A 75 -20.28 11.52 12.25
CA SER A 75 -19.40 11.28 13.41
C SER A 75 -17.92 11.27 13.00
N ILE A 76 -17.04 11.77 13.89
CA ILE A 76 -15.59 11.75 13.72
C ILE A 76 -15.01 10.76 14.71
N LYS A 77 -14.88 9.51 14.32
CA LYS A 77 -14.38 8.42 15.19
C LYS A 77 -12.90 8.15 15.03
N ILE A 78 -12.26 8.77 14.02
CA ILE A 78 -10.83 8.70 13.76
C ILE A 78 -10.28 10.10 13.59
N PHE A 79 -9.19 10.43 14.31
CA PHE A 79 -8.50 11.70 14.14
C PHE A 79 -7.31 11.53 13.19
N PRO A 80 -7.23 12.28 12.07
CA PRO A 80 -6.19 12.13 11.07
C PRO A 80 -4.87 12.78 11.51
N THR A 81 -4.04 12.08 12.27
CA THR A 81 -2.75 12.59 12.74
C THR A 81 -1.68 12.59 11.67
N ALA A 82 -1.70 11.60 10.79
CA ALA A 82 -0.78 11.48 9.65
C ALA A 82 -1.42 10.62 8.56
N LYS A 83 -1.25 11.04 7.31
CA LYS A 83 -1.68 10.28 6.14
C LYS A 83 -0.52 10.11 5.17
N ALA A 84 -0.31 8.89 4.71
CA ALA A 84 0.63 8.57 3.65
C ALA A 84 -0.14 8.24 2.37
N THR A 85 0.50 8.46 1.23
CA THR A 85 0.04 7.92 -0.05
C THR A 85 1.04 6.91 -0.57
N GLU A 86 0.68 6.16 -1.59
CA GLU A 86 1.63 5.33 -2.32
C GLU A 86 2.25 6.12 -3.46
N VAL A 87 3.54 5.94 -3.66
CA VAL A 87 4.32 6.57 -4.72
C VAL A 87 5.25 5.54 -5.38
N LEU A 88 5.57 5.77 -6.64
CA LEU A 88 6.57 4.99 -7.36
C LEU A 88 7.97 5.53 -7.02
N TYR A 89 8.81 4.67 -6.46
CA TYR A 89 10.24 4.89 -6.27
C TYR A 89 11.01 4.23 -7.40
N LEU A 90 12.04 4.90 -7.89
CA LEU A 90 12.80 4.42 -9.03
C LEU A 90 14.29 4.76 -8.85
N ASN A 91 15.17 3.81 -9.12
CA ASN A 91 16.60 4.05 -9.25
C ASN A 91 16.85 4.71 -10.61
N ASP A 92 16.96 6.03 -10.60
CA ASP A 92 17.09 6.81 -11.84
C ASP A 92 18.40 6.53 -12.58
N THR A 93 19.48 6.20 -11.87
CA THR A 93 20.77 5.89 -12.51
C THR A 93 20.64 4.70 -13.46
N ASP A 94 20.09 3.61 -13.00
CA ASP A 94 19.91 2.40 -13.83
C ASP A 94 18.76 2.57 -14.83
N TRP A 95 17.72 3.36 -14.47
CA TRP A 95 16.65 3.72 -15.39
C TRP A 95 17.16 4.46 -16.60
N GLN A 96 18.06 5.44 -16.44
CA GLN A 96 18.60 6.22 -17.55
C GLN A 96 19.36 5.34 -18.55
N ALA A 97 20.13 4.35 -18.03
CA ALA A 97 20.84 3.40 -18.89
C ALA A 97 19.85 2.52 -19.69
N PHE A 98 18.82 2.02 -19.03
CA PHE A 98 17.76 1.22 -19.66
C PHE A 98 16.96 2.03 -20.67
N SER A 99 16.48 3.21 -20.27
CA SER A 99 15.73 4.14 -21.14
C SER A 99 16.51 4.48 -22.41
N GLN A 100 17.79 4.82 -22.27
CA GLN A 100 18.66 5.13 -23.41
C GLN A 100 18.83 3.94 -24.35
N ALA A 101 18.96 2.72 -23.81
CA ALA A 101 19.16 1.51 -24.59
C ALA A 101 17.90 1.05 -25.33
N THR A 102 16.71 1.26 -24.76
CA THR A 102 15.47 0.65 -25.24
C THR A 102 14.43 1.65 -25.76
N GLY A 103 14.64 2.94 -25.53
CA GLY A 103 13.67 4.00 -25.85
C GLY A 103 12.45 4.02 -24.92
N THR A 104 12.46 3.30 -23.81
CA THR A 104 11.40 3.31 -22.81
C THR A 104 11.41 4.64 -22.05
N THR A 105 10.25 5.21 -21.77
CA THR A 105 10.10 6.52 -21.13
C THR A 105 9.32 6.42 -19.82
N TYR A 106 9.28 7.49 -19.03
CA TYR A 106 8.44 7.54 -17.82
C TYR A 106 6.95 7.43 -18.13
N ASP A 107 6.50 7.88 -19.29
CA ASP A 107 5.11 7.79 -19.72
C ASP A 107 4.65 6.32 -19.88
N ASP A 108 5.59 5.42 -20.20
CA ASP A 108 5.31 3.98 -20.26
C ASP A 108 4.98 3.38 -18.88
N LEU A 109 5.33 4.06 -17.78
CA LEU A 109 5.03 3.63 -16.42
C LEU A 109 3.67 4.14 -15.89
N ALA A 110 2.94 4.92 -16.66
CA ALA A 110 1.70 5.57 -16.22
C ALA A 110 0.52 4.58 -16.03
N THR A 111 0.59 3.39 -16.63
CA THR A 111 -0.42 2.34 -16.49
C THR A 111 0.21 1.01 -16.12
N ILE A 112 -0.56 0.12 -15.51
CA ILE A 112 -0.06 -1.21 -15.14
C ILE A 112 0.33 -2.05 -16.38
N GLU A 113 -0.38 -1.88 -17.48
CA GLU A 113 -0.07 -2.51 -18.76
C GLU A 113 1.25 -1.98 -19.34
N GLY A 114 1.47 -0.68 -19.30
CA GLY A 114 2.71 -0.04 -19.72
C GLY A 114 3.88 -0.42 -18.82
N LEU A 115 3.69 -0.40 -17.50
CA LEU A 115 4.66 -0.87 -16.53
C LEU A 115 5.08 -2.34 -16.77
N THR A 116 4.09 -3.22 -17.06
CA THR A 116 4.37 -4.63 -17.37
C THR A 116 5.17 -4.77 -18.66
N ALA A 117 4.83 -4.00 -19.70
CA ALA A 117 5.58 -4.02 -20.95
C ALA A 117 7.02 -3.47 -20.78
N ALA A 118 7.19 -2.43 -19.98
CA ALA A 118 8.52 -1.91 -19.62
C ALA A 118 9.32 -2.93 -18.83
N ALA A 119 8.68 -3.67 -17.93
CA ALA A 119 9.32 -4.70 -17.11
C ALA A 119 9.78 -5.90 -17.95
N GLU A 120 8.98 -6.33 -18.93
CA GLU A 120 9.41 -7.35 -19.92
C GLU A 120 10.60 -6.89 -20.73
N LYS A 121 10.61 -5.64 -21.19
CA LYS A 121 11.77 -5.08 -21.90
C LYS A 121 13.02 -5.01 -21.01
N TYR A 122 12.86 -4.61 -19.74
CA TYR A 122 13.95 -4.53 -18.79
C TYR A 122 14.56 -5.92 -18.51
N TYR A 123 13.70 -6.91 -18.26
CA TYR A 123 14.12 -8.29 -18.07
C TYR A 123 14.94 -8.79 -19.26
N ASN A 124 14.41 -8.67 -20.46
CA ASN A 124 15.10 -9.12 -21.69
C ASN A 124 16.39 -8.33 -21.96
N TRP A 125 16.41 -7.03 -21.62
CA TRP A 125 17.59 -6.20 -21.79
C TRP A 125 18.72 -6.57 -20.81
N THR A 126 18.40 -6.91 -19.58
CA THR A 126 19.37 -7.35 -18.57
C THR A 126 19.83 -8.79 -18.84
N ASP A 127 18.94 -9.69 -19.22
CA ASP A 127 19.23 -11.06 -19.61
C ASP A 127 20.27 -11.11 -20.78
N ALA A 128 20.10 -10.24 -21.75
CA ALA A 128 21.02 -10.16 -22.88
C ALA A 128 22.45 -9.64 -22.52
N GLN A 129 22.68 -9.22 -21.29
CA GLN A 129 23.98 -8.73 -20.81
C GLN A 129 24.82 -9.85 -20.15
N THR A 130 24.24 -11.03 -19.96
CA THR A 130 24.88 -12.20 -19.35
C THR A 130 24.95 -13.36 -20.34
N GLU A 131 25.76 -14.37 -20.04
CA GLU A 131 25.82 -15.61 -20.85
C GLU A 131 24.78 -16.65 -20.38
N ALA A 132 24.27 -16.50 -19.15
CA ALA A 132 23.26 -17.40 -18.59
C ALA A 132 21.91 -17.06 -19.18
N PRO A 133 21.10 -18.02 -19.62
CA PRO A 133 19.78 -17.75 -20.14
C PRO A 133 18.78 -17.58 -18.98
N ASP A 134 17.77 -16.77 -19.20
CA ASP A 134 16.62 -16.57 -18.29
C ASP A 134 17.02 -16.03 -16.90
N ASP A 135 18.08 -15.21 -16.81
CA ASP A 135 18.57 -14.57 -15.60
C ASP A 135 18.36 -13.04 -15.58
N GLY A 136 17.44 -12.55 -16.39
CA GLY A 136 17.06 -11.15 -16.43
C GLY A 136 16.57 -10.64 -15.07
N ARG A 137 16.74 -9.32 -14.82
CA ARG A 137 16.36 -8.68 -13.56
C ARG A 137 14.91 -8.18 -13.59
N ALA A 138 14.27 -8.20 -12.43
CA ALA A 138 12.95 -7.61 -12.28
C ALA A 138 13.01 -6.08 -12.29
N LEU A 139 12.06 -5.46 -12.98
CA LEU A 139 11.94 -4.00 -12.96
C LEU A 139 11.21 -3.50 -11.71
N PHE A 140 10.22 -4.23 -11.22
CA PHE A 140 9.22 -3.67 -10.31
C PHE A 140 8.86 -4.61 -9.16
N GLY A 141 8.54 -3.99 -8.01
CA GLY A 141 7.93 -4.66 -6.87
C GLY A 141 6.88 -3.79 -6.20
N ARG A 142 6.08 -4.35 -5.29
CA ARG A 142 5.08 -3.62 -4.54
C ARG A 142 5.06 -4.05 -3.08
N ASP A 143 5.00 -3.07 -2.16
CA ASP A 143 4.97 -3.35 -0.72
C ASP A 143 3.62 -3.87 -0.26
N ALA A 144 2.52 -3.18 -0.60
CA ALA A 144 1.21 -3.46 -0.06
C ALA A 144 0.26 -4.02 -1.13
N MET A 145 0.12 -5.35 -1.19
CA MET A 145 -0.78 -6.02 -2.13
C MET A 145 -2.27 -5.75 -1.83
N ALA A 146 -2.63 -5.55 -0.56
CA ALA A 146 -3.99 -5.16 -0.20
C ALA A 146 -4.35 -3.81 -0.84
N ASN A 147 -3.48 -2.82 -0.75
CA ASN A 147 -3.69 -1.51 -1.39
C ASN A 147 -3.78 -1.63 -2.91
N TYR A 148 -2.95 -2.48 -3.53
CA TYR A 148 -3.03 -2.73 -4.97
C TYR A 148 -4.43 -3.21 -5.38
N LEU A 149 -4.99 -4.17 -4.64
CA LEU A 149 -6.32 -4.71 -4.93
C LEU A 149 -7.43 -3.69 -4.67
N LEU A 150 -7.36 -2.96 -3.55
CA LEU A 150 -8.38 -1.96 -3.18
C LEU A 150 -8.40 -0.77 -4.14
N ILE A 151 -7.23 -0.20 -4.42
CA ILE A 151 -7.08 0.95 -5.32
C ILE A 151 -7.45 0.53 -6.74
N GLY A 152 -6.86 -0.55 -7.22
CA GLY A 152 -7.11 -1.03 -8.59
C GLY A 152 -8.56 -1.46 -8.83
N ALA A 153 -9.22 -2.07 -7.84
CA ALA A 153 -10.64 -2.37 -7.95
C ALA A 153 -11.47 -1.09 -8.05
N LYS A 154 -11.18 -0.09 -7.22
CA LYS A 154 -11.88 1.20 -7.22
C LYS A 154 -11.69 1.95 -8.56
N GLU A 155 -10.49 1.94 -9.12
CA GLU A 155 -10.19 2.50 -10.45
C GLU A 155 -10.97 1.78 -11.56
N LEU A 156 -11.25 0.50 -11.38
CA LEU A 156 -12.06 -0.31 -12.30
C LEU A 156 -13.57 -0.27 -11.99
N GLY A 157 -13.99 0.61 -11.06
CA GLY A 157 -15.40 0.82 -10.72
C GLY A 157 -15.99 -0.19 -9.72
N CYS A 158 -15.15 -0.96 -9.02
CA CYS A 158 -15.57 -1.90 -8.00
C CYS A 158 -15.07 -1.45 -6.62
N THR A 159 -15.97 -1.24 -5.67
CA THR A 159 -15.62 -0.95 -4.26
C THR A 159 -15.72 -2.26 -3.47
N ILE A 160 -14.56 -2.85 -3.15
CA ILE A 160 -14.51 -4.18 -2.48
C ILE A 160 -15.18 -4.14 -1.12
N PHE A 161 -14.89 -3.10 -0.32
CA PHE A 161 -15.48 -2.89 1.00
C PHE A 161 -16.34 -1.64 0.98
N ASP A 162 -17.58 -1.75 1.39
CA ASP A 162 -18.49 -0.63 1.57
C ASP A 162 -19.11 -0.70 2.96
N VAL A 163 -19.00 0.38 3.73
CA VAL A 163 -19.56 0.49 5.08
C VAL A 163 -20.66 1.56 5.07
N GLN A 164 -21.90 1.13 5.31
CA GLN A 164 -23.06 2.03 5.39
C GLN A 164 -23.92 1.67 6.60
N ASN A 165 -24.27 2.66 7.40
CA ASN A 165 -25.08 2.49 8.60
C ASN A 165 -24.53 1.40 9.54
N GLY A 166 -23.23 1.44 9.82
CA GLY A 166 -22.53 0.47 10.65
C GLY A 166 -22.41 -0.94 10.07
N LYS A 167 -22.84 -1.15 8.84
CA LYS A 167 -22.78 -2.47 8.17
C LYS A 167 -21.77 -2.46 7.04
N MET A 168 -20.81 -3.38 7.12
CA MET A 168 -19.87 -3.66 6.03
C MET A 168 -20.50 -4.67 5.06
N THR A 169 -20.36 -4.37 3.77
CA THR A 169 -20.65 -5.27 2.66
C THR A 169 -19.41 -5.50 1.82
N LEU A 170 -19.31 -6.69 1.22
CA LEU A 170 -18.23 -7.07 0.31
C LEU A 170 -18.79 -7.19 -1.10
N ASP A 171 -18.17 -6.49 -2.05
CA ASP A 171 -18.44 -6.66 -3.47
C ASP A 171 -17.17 -7.16 -4.19
N PHE A 172 -17.23 -8.41 -4.64
CA PHE A 172 -16.16 -9.04 -5.40
C PHE A 172 -16.61 -9.25 -6.86
N ASP A 173 -16.41 -8.23 -7.70
CA ASP A 173 -16.54 -8.45 -9.15
C ASP A 173 -15.38 -9.37 -9.62
N LYS A 174 -15.75 -10.59 -10.03
CA LYS A 174 -14.77 -11.61 -10.42
C LYS A 174 -13.91 -11.19 -11.62
N ASN A 175 -14.44 -10.37 -12.52
CA ASN A 175 -13.70 -9.91 -13.70
C ASN A 175 -12.67 -8.86 -13.31
N VAL A 176 -13.05 -7.96 -12.40
CA VAL A 176 -12.13 -6.95 -11.84
C VAL A 176 -11.01 -7.63 -11.08
N ILE A 177 -11.32 -8.53 -10.15
CA ILE A 177 -10.33 -9.27 -9.37
C ILE A 177 -9.42 -10.11 -10.27
N ARG A 178 -10.00 -10.77 -11.30
CA ARG A 178 -9.21 -11.53 -12.26
C ARG A 178 -8.24 -10.64 -13.03
N LYS A 179 -8.70 -9.48 -13.50
CA LYS A 179 -7.84 -8.52 -14.22
C LYS A 179 -6.68 -8.06 -13.33
N LEU A 180 -6.95 -7.69 -12.07
CA LEU A 180 -5.91 -7.28 -11.12
C LEU A 180 -4.92 -8.42 -10.83
N TRP A 181 -5.42 -9.63 -10.66
CA TRP A 181 -4.59 -10.80 -10.47
C TRP A 181 -3.67 -11.05 -11.67
N ASP A 182 -4.21 -11.08 -12.88
CA ASP A 182 -3.43 -11.33 -14.09
C ASP A 182 -2.39 -10.24 -14.33
N ASN A 183 -2.71 -8.96 -14.04
CA ASN A 183 -1.80 -7.83 -14.21
C ASN A 183 -0.63 -7.81 -13.22
N TYR A 184 -0.70 -8.54 -12.11
CA TYR A 184 0.40 -8.64 -11.15
C TYR A 184 1.02 -10.04 -11.12
N TYR A 185 0.22 -11.08 -11.00
CA TYR A 185 0.69 -12.45 -10.88
C TYR A 185 1.43 -12.94 -12.12
N VAL A 186 0.91 -12.65 -13.31
CA VAL A 186 1.55 -13.08 -14.56
C VAL A 186 2.95 -12.47 -14.75
N PRO A 187 3.15 -11.14 -14.62
CA PRO A 187 4.52 -10.59 -14.67
C PRO A 187 5.41 -11.07 -13.52
N PHE A 188 4.85 -11.34 -12.34
CA PHE A 188 5.61 -11.88 -11.21
C PHE A 188 6.19 -13.28 -11.50
N ILE A 189 5.37 -14.21 -11.99
CA ILE A 189 5.86 -15.58 -12.32
C ILE A 189 6.80 -15.61 -13.53
N LYS A 190 6.84 -14.54 -14.33
CA LYS A 190 7.78 -14.38 -15.44
C LYS A 190 9.10 -13.72 -15.02
N GLY A 191 9.26 -13.36 -13.74
CA GLY A 191 10.44 -12.66 -13.24
C GLY A 191 10.50 -11.17 -13.58
N TYR A 192 9.44 -10.58 -14.13
CA TYR A 192 9.39 -9.16 -14.46
C TYR A 192 9.12 -8.29 -13.21
N PHE A 193 8.39 -8.85 -12.24
CA PHE A 193 8.15 -8.30 -10.92
C PHE A 193 8.75 -9.22 -9.86
N GLU A 194 9.22 -8.64 -8.75
CA GLU A 194 9.82 -9.43 -7.67
C GLU A 194 9.55 -8.84 -6.28
N ALA A 195 9.62 -9.71 -5.27
CA ALA A 195 9.44 -9.39 -3.87
C ALA A 195 10.18 -10.41 -3.01
N THR A 196 11.44 -10.15 -2.68
CA THR A 196 12.34 -11.07 -1.96
C THR A 196 12.51 -10.66 -0.50
N GLY A 197 12.82 -9.40 -0.23
CA GLY A 197 13.01 -8.87 1.11
C GLY A 197 11.69 -8.63 1.86
N HIS A 198 11.81 -8.16 3.10
CA HIS A 198 10.64 -7.80 3.90
C HIS A 198 9.94 -6.56 3.30
N PHE A 199 10.73 -5.56 2.90
CA PHE A 199 10.27 -4.37 2.21
C PHE A 199 10.93 -4.23 0.84
N ARG A 200 10.24 -3.58 -0.11
CA ARG A 200 10.80 -3.31 -1.45
C ARG A 200 11.97 -2.35 -1.41
N SER A 201 12.06 -1.51 -0.38
CA SER A 201 13.26 -0.71 -0.11
C SER A 201 14.50 -1.55 0.18
N ASP A 202 14.37 -2.79 0.63
CA ASP A 202 15.48 -3.73 0.78
C ASP A 202 15.89 -4.32 -0.58
N ASP A 203 14.92 -4.66 -1.41
CA ASP A 203 15.16 -5.22 -2.74
C ASP A 203 15.84 -4.22 -3.69
N ILE A 204 15.48 -2.92 -3.60
CA ILE A 204 16.15 -1.91 -4.41
C ILE A 204 17.60 -1.66 -3.95
N LYS A 205 17.90 -1.79 -2.65
CA LYS A 205 19.27 -1.70 -2.13
C LYS A 205 20.20 -2.76 -2.69
N THR A 206 19.68 -3.96 -2.88
CA THR A 206 20.41 -5.10 -3.43
C THR A 206 20.44 -5.14 -4.95
N GLY A 207 19.74 -4.21 -5.62
CA GLY A 207 19.60 -4.21 -7.08
C GLY A 207 18.72 -5.33 -7.63
N THR A 208 17.96 -6.01 -6.77
CA THR A 208 17.01 -7.08 -7.16
C THR A 208 15.88 -6.52 -8.01
N ILE A 209 15.42 -5.31 -7.70
CA ILE A 209 14.44 -4.56 -8.49
C ILE A 209 14.96 -3.16 -8.81
N LEU A 210 14.47 -2.58 -9.88
CA LEU A 210 14.80 -1.21 -10.29
C LEU A 210 13.83 -0.17 -9.69
N SER A 211 12.59 -0.56 -9.45
CA SER A 211 11.53 0.34 -8.96
C SER A 211 10.53 -0.38 -8.06
N TYR A 212 9.82 0.38 -7.25
CA TYR A 212 8.72 -0.17 -6.45
C TYR A 212 7.66 0.87 -6.12
N VAL A 213 6.45 0.42 -5.86
CA VAL A 213 5.41 1.22 -5.23
C VAL A 213 5.35 0.89 -3.76
N GLY A 214 5.43 1.93 -2.94
CA GLY A 214 5.33 1.85 -1.49
C GLY A 214 4.85 3.16 -0.89
N SER A 215 4.67 3.18 0.42
CA SER A 215 4.25 4.35 1.16
C SER A 215 5.20 5.54 0.95
N SER A 216 4.66 6.75 0.89
CA SER A 216 5.48 7.99 0.87
C SER A 216 6.44 8.08 2.06
N SER A 217 6.18 7.40 3.18
CA SER A 217 7.10 7.27 4.31
C SER A 217 8.35 6.46 3.98
N SER A 218 8.32 5.62 2.96
CA SER A 218 9.49 4.85 2.49
C SER A 218 10.61 5.72 1.93
N ALA A 219 10.36 7.01 1.66
CA ALA A 219 11.39 7.94 1.20
C ALA A 219 12.61 8.00 2.15
N THR A 220 12.38 7.83 3.45
CA THR A 220 13.46 7.81 4.46
C THR A 220 14.31 6.53 4.43
N PHE A 221 13.84 5.49 3.77
CA PHE A 221 14.50 4.19 3.63
C PHE A 221 15.03 3.94 2.21
N PHE A 222 14.70 4.83 1.27
CA PHE A 222 15.23 4.75 -0.08
C PHE A 222 16.76 4.93 -0.05
N PRO A 223 17.55 4.05 -0.68
CA PRO A 223 19.00 4.06 -0.53
C PRO A 223 19.65 5.20 -1.34
N ASP A 224 20.73 5.76 -0.79
CA ASP A 224 21.61 6.69 -1.51
C ASP A 224 22.50 5.97 -2.55
N SER A 225 22.65 4.67 -2.41
CA SER A 225 23.44 3.82 -3.34
C SER A 225 22.85 2.41 -3.38
N VAL A 226 22.97 1.78 -4.54
CA VAL A 226 22.55 0.40 -4.80
C VAL A 226 23.78 -0.48 -4.91
N MET A 227 23.73 -1.69 -4.35
CA MET A 227 24.78 -2.67 -4.53
C MET A 227 24.79 -3.11 -6.01
N THR A 228 25.93 -2.90 -6.67
CA THR A 228 26.15 -3.47 -8.00
C THR A 228 26.69 -4.88 -7.84
N SER A 229 26.04 -5.85 -8.48
CA SER A 229 26.56 -7.22 -8.61
C SER A 229 27.73 -7.29 -9.57
#